data_b928981fd2b62cb4fd6d9a877c05946f
#
_entry.id   b928981fd2b62cb4fd6d9a877c05946f
#
_cell.length_a   1.000
_cell.length_b   1.000
_cell.length_c   1.000
_cell.angle_alpha   90.00
_cell.angle_beta   90.00
_cell.angle_gamma   90.00
#
_symmetry.space_group_name_H-M   'P 1'
#
loop_
_entity.id
_entity.type
_entity.pdbx_description
1 polymer ?
#
loop_
_entity_poly.entity_id
_entity_poly.type
_entity_poly.pdbx_seq_one_letter_code
_entity_poly.pdbx_strand_id
1 'polypeptide(L)'
;MSNDNRRNVGTIVERGGRYLARIEVGVRADGSRRTMSKTFATKSDAEVWLIERAVEMGKRPDVGAGITLKTLWPAFERAREGQISKRTMKDYRYAHAKWWLERIGDVDVTLITPAVVQRELDTMTHDNAKHAKAALSAVLTWATRAGIIQENPIRGHSFEFPEKSQSVDIDDDDPFAAIEGTRDVWTAQDVLRCFELIHGLPLEPAWLMCVGAGLRVEEALAIRPVDVRRVDVGGRMVTQLAVSAARTQEERRKATKTKQSVRIVGMVEPMGERLWELAQAVDDRRATICAISAHRQNKAWRNYFEPPCVSKHTPRSTTYRGRLQELPYVPLSKMRNTHVTMMAEAGVSDSLNALYHGHTESVERRHYLSPDMTDAAAKVSEHLKLVM
;
A
#
# COMPACT_ATOMS: atom_id res chain seq x y z
N MET A 1 -19.36 -39.44 -17.24
CA MET A 1 -18.99 -39.67 -15.84
C MET A 1 -17.51 -40.04 -15.80
N SER A 2 -16.63 -39.05 -15.75
CA SER A 2 -15.18 -39.28 -15.62
C SER A 2 -14.84 -39.19 -14.14
N ASN A 3 -14.61 -40.35 -13.54
CA ASN A 3 -14.19 -40.47 -12.14
C ASN A 3 -12.72 -40.12 -12.09
N ASP A 4 -12.40 -38.81 -12.03
CA ASP A 4 -11.03 -38.31 -11.86
C ASP A 4 -10.58 -38.60 -10.41
N ASN A 5 -10.19 -39.87 -10.21
CA ASN A 5 -9.65 -40.40 -8.96
C ASN A 5 -8.23 -39.81 -8.76
N ARG A 6 -8.11 -38.51 -8.47
CA ARG A 6 -6.84 -37.87 -8.07
C ARG A 6 -6.43 -38.49 -6.74
N ARG A 7 -5.67 -39.58 -6.81
CA ARG A 7 -5.13 -40.27 -5.64
C ARG A 7 -4.22 -39.27 -4.91
N ASN A 8 -4.49 -39.11 -3.62
CA ASN A 8 -3.58 -38.42 -2.72
C ASN A 8 -2.19 -39.05 -2.82
N VAL A 9 -1.14 -38.27 -2.89
CA VAL A 9 0.23 -38.76 -3.09
C VAL A 9 1.11 -38.34 -1.92
N GLY A 10 1.76 -39.32 -1.35
CA GLY A 10 2.75 -39.13 -0.29
C GLY A 10 2.34 -39.77 1.04
N THR A 11 3.32 -39.99 1.89
CA THR A 11 3.17 -40.51 3.26
C THR A 11 4.20 -39.90 4.16
N ILE A 12 3.87 -39.71 5.44
CA ILE A 12 4.80 -39.33 6.49
C ILE A 12 4.79 -40.42 7.56
N VAL A 13 5.97 -40.95 7.86
CA VAL A 13 6.14 -42.02 8.87
C VAL A 13 7.15 -41.56 9.91
N GLU A 14 6.78 -41.65 11.19
CA GLU A 14 7.69 -41.40 12.30
C GLU A 14 8.60 -42.61 12.52
N ARG A 15 9.89 -42.40 12.63
CA ARG A 15 10.89 -43.40 12.93
C ARG A 15 11.98 -42.82 13.83
N GLY A 16 12.14 -43.32 15.02
CA GLY A 16 13.20 -42.89 15.93
C GLY A 16 13.20 -41.40 16.23
N GLY A 17 12.03 -40.80 16.48
CA GLY A 17 11.90 -39.36 16.77
C GLY A 17 12.11 -38.44 15.57
N ARG A 18 12.16 -38.99 14.33
CA ARG A 18 12.27 -38.24 13.09
C ARG A 18 11.14 -38.61 12.14
N TYR A 19 10.83 -37.74 11.19
CA TYR A 19 9.70 -37.88 10.26
C TYR A 19 10.23 -38.11 8.85
N LEU A 20 9.96 -39.31 8.30
CA LEU A 20 10.28 -39.65 6.91
C LEU A 20 9.08 -39.31 6.01
N ALA A 21 9.23 -38.29 5.20
CA ALA A 21 8.28 -37.98 4.13
C ALA A 21 8.66 -38.73 2.84
N ARG A 22 7.66 -39.35 2.17
CA ARG A 22 7.85 -40.08 0.92
C ARG A 22 6.75 -39.69 -0.05
N ILE A 23 7.10 -39.43 -1.32
CA ILE A 23 6.16 -39.11 -2.40
C ILE A 23 6.48 -39.94 -3.64
N GLU A 24 5.45 -40.39 -4.33
CA GLU A 24 5.57 -41.10 -5.61
C GLU A 24 5.75 -40.10 -6.75
N VAL A 25 6.87 -40.17 -7.47
CA VAL A 25 7.26 -39.22 -8.53
C VAL A 25 7.10 -39.78 -9.94
N GLY A 26 6.69 -41.04 -10.08
CA GLY A 26 6.44 -41.67 -11.38
C GLY A 26 6.61 -43.19 -11.34
N VAL A 27 6.68 -43.81 -12.53
CA VAL A 27 6.90 -45.26 -12.73
C VAL A 27 8.20 -45.42 -13.50
N ARG A 28 8.99 -46.42 -13.14
CA ARG A 28 10.21 -46.81 -13.87
C ARG A 28 9.85 -47.66 -15.12
N ALA A 29 10.80 -47.87 -16.01
CA ALA A 29 10.63 -48.67 -17.20
C ALA A 29 10.23 -50.14 -16.91
N ASP A 30 10.56 -50.65 -15.73
CA ASP A 30 10.23 -51.96 -15.22
C ASP A 30 8.82 -52.04 -14.56
N GLY A 31 8.06 -50.96 -14.60
CA GLY A 31 6.74 -50.86 -13.96
C GLY A 31 6.77 -50.58 -12.47
N SER A 32 7.95 -50.53 -11.82
CA SER A 32 8.07 -50.21 -10.41
C SER A 32 7.85 -48.73 -10.14
N ARG A 33 7.30 -48.42 -8.95
CA ARG A 33 7.06 -47.01 -8.52
C ARG A 33 8.37 -46.31 -8.20
N ARG A 34 8.59 -45.16 -8.80
CA ARG A 34 9.69 -44.26 -8.46
C ARG A 34 9.23 -43.35 -7.33
N THR A 35 9.92 -43.43 -6.20
CA THR A 35 9.60 -42.60 -5.02
C THR A 35 10.77 -41.68 -4.67
N MET A 36 10.45 -40.48 -4.15
CA MET A 36 11.39 -39.58 -3.53
C MET A 36 11.08 -39.51 -2.03
N SER A 37 12.11 -39.50 -1.18
CA SER A 37 11.93 -39.43 0.28
C SER A 37 12.95 -38.52 0.93
N LYS A 38 12.57 -37.90 2.04
CA LYS A 38 13.46 -37.05 2.85
C LYS A 38 13.05 -37.14 4.32
N THR A 39 14.04 -37.10 5.23
CA THR A 39 13.83 -37.18 6.67
C THR A 39 13.97 -35.82 7.32
N PHE A 40 13.08 -35.48 8.25
CA PHE A 40 12.99 -34.21 8.92
C PHE A 40 13.01 -34.39 10.45
N ALA A 41 13.36 -33.33 11.19
CA ALA A 41 13.33 -33.29 12.63
C ALA A 41 11.91 -33.10 13.17
N THR A 42 11.04 -32.37 12.44
CA THR A 42 9.68 -32.12 12.83
C THR A 42 8.69 -32.66 11.80
N LYS A 43 7.47 -32.99 12.25
CA LYS A 43 6.37 -33.40 11.39
C LYS A 43 5.96 -32.27 10.42
N SER A 44 5.94 -31.04 10.94
CA SER A 44 5.59 -29.85 10.15
C SER A 44 6.52 -29.64 8.95
N ASP A 45 7.85 -29.79 9.11
CA ASP A 45 8.79 -29.69 8.00
C ASP A 45 8.59 -30.79 6.95
N ALA A 46 8.25 -32.01 7.41
CA ALA A 46 7.92 -33.12 6.53
C ALA A 46 6.67 -32.85 5.71
N GLU A 47 5.62 -32.29 6.32
CA GLU A 47 4.36 -31.89 5.67
C GLU A 47 4.60 -30.76 4.65
N VAL A 48 5.34 -29.72 5.01
CA VAL A 48 5.68 -28.63 4.09
C VAL A 48 6.41 -29.15 2.86
N TRP A 49 7.44 -30.00 3.03
CA TRP A 49 8.18 -30.61 1.92
C TRP A 49 7.29 -31.44 1.03
N LEU A 50 6.35 -32.21 1.60
CA LEU A 50 5.43 -33.05 0.86
C LEU A 50 4.44 -32.22 0.03
N ILE A 51 3.93 -31.12 0.59
CA ILE A 51 3.09 -30.15 -0.11
C ILE A 51 3.84 -29.56 -1.31
N GLU A 52 5.08 -29.11 -1.11
CA GLU A 52 5.88 -28.51 -2.18
C GLU A 52 6.12 -29.48 -3.33
N ARG A 53 6.51 -30.71 -3.01
CA ARG A 53 6.75 -31.75 -4.03
C ARG A 53 5.46 -32.13 -4.77
N ALA A 54 4.35 -32.24 -4.08
CA ALA A 54 3.05 -32.51 -4.69
C ALA A 54 2.61 -31.39 -5.65
N VAL A 55 2.81 -30.13 -5.23
CA VAL A 55 2.53 -28.94 -6.05
C VAL A 55 3.37 -28.94 -7.33
N GLU A 56 4.68 -29.19 -7.22
CA GLU A 56 5.58 -29.29 -8.39
C GLU A 56 5.14 -30.37 -9.40
N MET A 57 4.52 -31.41 -8.91
CA MET A 57 4.00 -32.52 -9.75
C MET A 57 2.55 -32.34 -10.20
N GLY A 58 1.89 -31.24 -9.82
CA GLY A 58 0.46 -31.01 -10.09
C GLY A 58 -0.46 -32.05 -9.40
N LYS A 59 -0.03 -32.62 -8.26
CA LYS A 59 -0.75 -33.65 -7.51
C LYS A 59 -1.21 -33.09 -6.17
N ARG A 60 -2.28 -33.70 -5.61
CA ARG A 60 -2.75 -33.35 -4.27
C ARG A 60 -1.90 -34.07 -3.22
N PRO A 61 -1.33 -33.38 -2.21
CA PRO A 61 -0.57 -34.01 -1.14
C PRO A 61 -1.50 -34.80 -0.21
N ASP A 62 -1.02 -35.94 0.28
CA ASP A 62 -1.63 -36.66 1.39
C ASP A 62 -0.77 -36.46 2.64
N VAL A 63 -1.21 -35.60 3.52
CA VAL A 63 -0.52 -35.31 4.78
C VAL A 63 -1.17 -36.01 6.00
N GLY A 64 -2.15 -36.89 5.74
CA GLY A 64 -2.78 -37.76 6.74
C GLY A 64 -3.73 -37.09 7.72
N ALA A 65 -3.33 -35.99 8.33
CA ALA A 65 -4.10 -35.29 9.38
C ALA A 65 -4.86 -34.04 8.87
N GLY A 66 -4.96 -33.86 7.54
CA GLY A 66 -5.46 -32.63 6.92
C GLY A 66 -4.35 -31.60 6.72
N ILE A 67 -4.65 -30.60 5.89
CA ILE A 67 -3.71 -29.51 5.58
C ILE A 67 -4.13 -28.28 6.37
N THR A 68 -3.28 -27.82 7.27
CA THR A 68 -3.54 -26.66 8.12
C THR A 68 -2.92 -25.37 7.54
N LEU A 69 -3.34 -24.22 8.04
CA LEU A 69 -2.70 -22.95 7.65
C LEU A 69 -1.21 -22.90 8.07
N LYS A 70 -0.85 -23.53 9.18
CA LYS A 70 0.56 -23.60 9.65
C LYS A 70 1.45 -24.33 8.65
N THR A 71 0.95 -25.40 8.01
CA THR A 71 1.70 -26.16 7.02
C THR A 71 1.62 -25.54 5.62
N LEU A 72 0.49 -24.89 5.30
CA LEU A 72 0.24 -24.28 4.01
C LEU A 72 1.03 -22.96 3.81
N TRP A 73 1.16 -22.18 4.88
CA TRP A 73 1.79 -20.87 4.82
C TRP A 73 3.25 -20.89 4.33
N PRO A 74 4.17 -21.73 4.88
CA PRO A 74 5.55 -21.78 4.42
C PRO A 74 5.67 -22.20 2.95
N ALA A 75 4.80 -23.09 2.48
CA ALA A 75 4.77 -23.52 1.08
C ALA A 75 4.31 -22.39 0.15
N PHE A 76 3.27 -21.64 0.54
CA PHE A 76 2.82 -20.44 -0.16
C PHE A 76 3.94 -19.40 -0.26
N GLU A 77 4.61 -19.11 0.84
CA GLU A 77 5.65 -18.10 0.93
C GLU A 77 6.79 -18.39 -0.07
N ARG A 78 7.29 -19.63 -0.09
CA ARG A 78 8.34 -20.06 -1.04
C ARG A 78 7.85 -20.04 -2.49
N ALA A 79 6.64 -20.52 -2.74
CA ALA A 79 6.06 -20.53 -4.09
C ALA A 79 5.82 -19.13 -4.67
N ARG A 80 5.66 -18.12 -3.80
CA ARG A 80 5.41 -16.73 -4.21
C ARG A 80 6.63 -15.84 -4.12
N GLU A 81 7.76 -16.38 -3.70
CA GLU A 81 9.02 -15.65 -3.66
C GLU A 81 9.40 -15.14 -5.07
N GLY A 82 9.72 -13.86 -5.17
CA GLY A 82 9.99 -13.19 -6.45
C GLY A 82 8.76 -12.90 -7.33
N GLN A 83 7.59 -13.49 -7.06
CA GLN A 83 6.36 -13.26 -7.84
C GLN A 83 5.52 -12.09 -7.31
N ILE A 84 5.61 -11.80 -6.03
CA ILE A 84 4.94 -10.66 -5.38
C ILE A 84 5.98 -9.73 -4.77
N SER A 85 5.59 -8.46 -4.54
CA SER A 85 6.53 -7.48 -3.97
C SER A 85 6.93 -7.88 -2.54
N LYS A 86 8.17 -7.57 -2.15
CA LYS A 86 8.68 -7.78 -0.78
C LYS A 86 7.74 -7.15 0.26
N ARG A 87 7.19 -5.96 -0.02
CA ARG A 87 6.23 -5.30 0.85
C ARG A 87 4.95 -6.11 1.01
N THR A 88 4.34 -6.55 -0.09
CA THR A 88 3.12 -7.37 -0.03
C THR A 88 3.35 -8.67 0.76
N MET A 89 4.50 -9.32 0.57
CA MET A 89 4.85 -10.51 1.35
C MET A 89 5.01 -10.18 2.84
N LYS A 90 5.64 -9.06 3.17
CA LYS A 90 5.76 -8.61 4.56
C LYS A 90 4.41 -8.34 5.22
N ASP A 91 3.50 -7.68 4.47
CA ASP A 91 2.14 -7.41 4.94
C ASP A 91 1.36 -8.72 5.16
N TYR A 92 1.51 -9.70 4.27
CA TYR A 92 0.92 -11.03 4.41
C TYR A 92 1.51 -11.81 5.60
N ARG A 93 2.84 -11.78 5.80
CA ARG A 93 3.48 -12.39 6.99
C ARG A 93 2.92 -11.82 8.28
N TYR A 94 2.83 -10.50 8.35
CA TYR A 94 2.27 -9.83 9.52
C TYR A 94 0.82 -10.24 9.78
N ALA A 95 -0.03 -10.23 8.74
CA ALA A 95 -1.43 -10.62 8.85
C ALA A 95 -1.58 -12.09 9.28
N HIS A 96 -0.78 -12.99 8.70
CA HIS A 96 -0.79 -14.40 9.07
C HIS A 96 -0.37 -14.61 10.52
N ALA A 97 0.79 -14.07 10.93
CA ALA A 97 1.31 -14.24 12.27
C ALA A 97 0.34 -13.67 13.32
N LYS A 98 -0.17 -12.46 13.07
CA LYS A 98 -0.98 -11.74 14.07
C LYS A 98 -2.42 -12.23 14.19
N TRP A 99 -3.05 -12.63 13.07
CA TRP A 99 -4.50 -12.83 13.05
C TRP A 99 -4.95 -14.24 12.70
N TRP A 100 -4.08 -15.07 12.07
CA TRP A 100 -4.53 -16.37 11.60
C TRP A 100 -3.83 -17.55 12.27
N LEU A 101 -2.49 -17.51 12.43
CA LEU A 101 -1.74 -18.68 12.92
C LEU A 101 -2.07 -19.05 14.36
N GLU A 102 -2.29 -18.08 15.24
CA GLU A 102 -2.64 -18.34 16.63
C GLU A 102 -4.10 -18.79 16.81
N ARG A 103 -5.00 -18.37 15.95
CA ARG A 103 -6.44 -18.57 16.09
C ARG A 103 -6.97 -19.78 15.31
N ILE A 104 -6.58 -19.91 14.06
CA ILE A 104 -7.03 -20.97 13.16
C ILE A 104 -5.87 -21.68 12.44
N GLY A 105 -4.64 -21.49 12.90
CA GLY A 105 -3.45 -22.06 12.28
C GLY A 105 -3.44 -23.57 12.21
N ASP A 106 -4.00 -24.24 13.20
CA ASP A 106 -4.09 -25.70 13.32
C ASP A 106 -5.39 -26.28 12.73
N VAL A 107 -6.30 -25.42 12.25
CA VAL A 107 -7.55 -25.88 11.61
C VAL A 107 -7.24 -26.38 10.19
N ASP A 108 -7.82 -27.54 9.83
CA ASP A 108 -7.79 -28.01 8.43
C ASP A 108 -8.40 -26.96 7.50
N VAL A 109 -7.69 -26.60 6.44
CA VAL A 109 -8.10 -25.53 5.53
C VAL A 109 -9.43 -25.78 4.85
N THR A 110 -9.87 -27.05 4.77
CA THR A 110 -11.20 -27.42 4.24
C THR A 110 -12.33 -27.14 5.23
N LEU A 111 -12.02 -26.97 6.51
CA LEU A 111 -12.97 -26.63 7.58
C LEU A 111 -13.03 -25.11 7.84
N ILE A 112 -12.24 -24.30 7.15
CA ILE A 112 -12.31 -22.85 7.24
C ILE A 112 -13.53 -22.36 6.48
N THR A 113 -14.64 -22.22 7.19
CA THR A 113 -15.90 -21.71 6.62
C THR A 113 -15.97 -20.17 6.66
N PRO A 114 -16.83 -19.53 5.85
CA PRO A 114 -17.08 -18.07 5.94
C PRO A 114 -17.46 -17.63 7.36
N ALA A 115 -18.25 -18.43 8.08
CA ALA A 115 -18.67 -18.11 9.44
C ALA A 115 -17.48 -18.09 10.43
N VAL A 116 -16.53 -19.03 10.29
CA VAL A 116 -15.30 -19.04 11.10
C VAL A 116 -14.49 -17.78 10.82
N VAL A 117 -14.35 -17.41 9.54
CA VAL A 117 -13.60 -16.20 9.17
C VAL A 117 -14.30 -14.94 9.65
N GLN A 118 -15.63 -14.82 9.50
CA GLN A 118 -16.40 -13.67 9.96
C GLN A 118 -16.20 -13.43 11.46
N ARG A 119 -16.34 -14.48 12.28
CA ARG A 119 -16.14 -14.37 13.72
C ARG A 119 -14.77 -13.78 14.10
N GLU A 120 -13.71 -14.16 13.38
CA GLU A 120 -12.38 -13.61 13.65
C GLU A 120 -12.26 -12.14 13.16
N LEU A 121 -12.87 -11.79 12.02
CA LEU A 121 -12.88 -10.43 11.48
C LEU A 121 -13.61 -9.45 12.41
N ASP A 122 -14.69 -9.88 13.06
CA ASP A 122 -15.49 -9.06 13.99
C ASP A 122 -14.68 -8.59 15.22
N THR A 123 -13.58 -9.26 15.53
CA THR A 123 -12.66 -8.87 16.63
C THR A 123 -11.63 -7.82 16.24
N MET A 124 -11.61 -7.37 14.99
CA MET A 124 -10.58 -6.50 14.43
C MET A 124 -11.13 -5.10 14.16
N THR A 125 -10.25 -4.13 13.94
CA THR A 125 -10.67 -2.86 13.35
C THR A 125 -10.97 -3.03 11.85
N HIS A 126 -11.78 -2.16 11.29
CA HIS A 126 -12.19 -2.21 9.87
C HIS A 126 -11.05 -2.48 8.88
N ASP A 127 -9.97 -1.69 8.96
CA ASP A 127 -8.86 -1.81 8.03
C ASP A 127 -8.03 -3.07 8.28
N ASN A 128 -7.86 -3.47 9.55
CA ASN A 128 -7.20 -4.73 9.89
C ASN A 128 -7.98 -5.94 9.38
N ALA A 129 -9.30 -5.95 9.53
CA ALA A 129 -10.17 -7.02 9.04
C ALA A 129 -10.08 -7.17 7.51
N LYS A 130 -10.07 -6.06 6.77
CA LYS A 130 -9.86 -6.09 5.31
C LYS A 130 -8.49 -6.67 4.92
N HIS A 131 -7.43 -6.26 5.59
CA HIS A 131 -6.08 -6.76 5.34
C HIS A 131 -5.94 -8.24 5.72
N ALA A 132 -6.49 -8.65 6.86
CA ALA A 132 -6.49 -10.04 7.31
C ALA A 132 -7.21 -10.95 6.31
N LYS A 133 -8.42 -10.57 5.89
CA LYS A 133 -9.20 -11.31 4.88
C LYS A 133 -8.47 -11.43 3.54
N ALA A 134 -7.84 -10.35 3.08
CA ALA A 134 -7.09 -10.36 1.83
C ALA A 134 -5.90 -11.33 1.88
N ALA A 135 -5.15 -11.34 2.98
CA ALA A 135 -4.01 -12.24 3.18
C ALA A 135 -4.45 -13.72 3.22
N LEU A 136 -5.51 -14.05 3.97
CA LEU A 136 -6.07 -15.41 4.02
C LEU A 136 -6.55 -15.86 2.64
N SER A 137 -7.31 -15.01 1.93
CA SER A 137 -7.82 -15.30 0.59
C SER A 137 -6.70 -15.56 -0.42
N ALA A 138 -5.56 -14.85 -0.31
CA ALA A 138 -4.41 -15.04 -1.19
C ALA A 138 -3.80 -16.43 -1.04
N VAL A 139 -3.63 -16.91 0.20
CA VAL A 139 -3.10 -18.26 0.49
C VAL A 139 -4.05 -19.34 0.01
N LEU A 140 -5.34 -19.24 0.36
CA LEU A 140 -6.35 -20.22 -0.05
C LEU A 140 -6.55 -20.26 -1.58
N THR A 141 -6.51 -19.10 -2.25
CA THR A 141 -6.56 -19.03 -3.71
C THR A 141 -5.34 -19.70 -4.36
N TRP A 142 -4.14 -19.49 -3.78
CA TRP A 142 -2.96 -20.19 -4.26
C TRP A 142 -3.07 -21.69 -4.04
N ALA A 143 -3.53 -22.15 -2.89
CA ALA A 143 -3.73 -23.56 -2.58
C ALA A 143 -4.71 -24.23 -3.55
N THR A 144 -5.79 -23.52 -3.93
CA THR A 144 -6.73 -24.00 -4.97
C THR A 144 -6.06 -24.13 -6.33
N ARG A 145 -5.30 -23.11 -6.77
CA ARG A 145 -4.56 -23.14 -8.05
C ARG A 145 -3.50 -24.23 -8.08
N ALA A 146 -2.87 -24.48 -6.94
CA ALA A 146 -1.87 -25.53 -6.77
C ALA A 146 -2.49 -26.95 -6.67
N GLY A 147 -3.83 -27.07 -6.66
CA GLY A 147 -4.53 -28.34 -6.54
C GLY A 147 -4.48 -28.97 -5.15
N ILE A 148 -4.07 -28.21 -4.13
CA ILE A 148 -3.99 -28.67 -2.73
C ILE A 148 -5.40 -28.81 -2.13
N ILE A 149 -6.25 -27.82 -2.38
CA ILE A 149 -7.67 -27.82 -2.02
C ILE A 149 -8.51 -27.69 -3.28
N GLN A 150 -9.76 -28.17 -3.26
CA GLN A 150 -10.65 -28.13 -4.44
C GLN A 150 -11.08 -26.70 -4.76
N GLU A 151 -11.44 -25.93 -3.74
CA GLU A 151 -11.89 -24.55 -3.86
C GLU A 151 -11.43 -23.70 -2.69
N ASN A 152 -11.41 -22.40 -2.89
CA ASN A 152 -11.20 -21.46 -1.80
C ASN A 152 -12.52 -21.27 -1.04
N PRO A 153 -12.63 -21.73 0.21
CA PRO A 153 -13.90 -21.77 0.95
C PRO A 153 -14.48 -20.40 1.28
N ILE A 154 -13.69 -19.33 1.14
CA ILE A 154 -14.14 -17.96 1.39
C ILE A 154 -14.32 -17.13 0.10
N ARG A 155 -14.09 -17.73 -1.07
CA ARG A 155 -14.23 -17.04 -2.35
C ARG A 155 -15.71 -16.86 -2.70
N GLY A 156 -16.05 -15.65 -3.14
CA GLY A 156 -17.44 -15.34 -3.54
C GLY A 156 -18.37 -15.02 -2.37
N HIS A 157 -17.90 -15.15 -1.12
CA HIS A 157 -18.66 -14.76 0.05
C HIS A 157 -18.44 -13.28 0.38
N SER A 158 -19.53 -12.58 0.69
CA SER A 158 -19.51 -11.24 1.28
C SER A 158 -19.18 -11.36 2.77
N PHE A 159 -18.36 -10.43 3.25
CA PHE A 159 -18.00 -10.31 4.66
C PHE A 159 -18.38 -8.93 5.16
N GLU A 160 -18.92 -8.89 6.34
CA GLU A 160 -19.13 -7.64 7.08
C GLU A 160 -17.81 -7.23 7.73
N PHE A 161 -17.56 -5.94 7.76
CA PHE A 161 -16.39 -5.39 8.43
C PHE A 161 -16.87 -4.45 9.53
N PRO A 162 -16.22 -4.47 10.72
CA PRO A 162 -16.55 -3.52 11.77
C PRO A 162 -16.62 -2.10 11.24
N GLU A 163 -17.52 -1.30 11.74
CA GLU A 163 -17.64 0.10 11.31
C GLU A 163 -16.30 0.83 11.51
N LYS A 164 -15.98 1.71 10.57
CA LYS A 164 -14.92 2.67 10.84
C LYS A 164 -15.42 3.57 11.95
N SER A 165 -14.70 3.68 13.03
CA SER A 165 -14.95 4.70 14.03
C SER A 165 -14.74 6.07 13.37
N GLN A 166 -15.79 6.62 12.82
CA GLN A 166 -15.90 7.95 12.24
C GLN A 166 -16.92 8.76 13.06
N SER A 167 -16.97 8.54 14.36
CA SER A 167 -17.61 9.55 15.21
C SER A 167 -16.70 10.77 15.19
N VAL A 168 -17.04 11.74 14.38
CA VAL A 168 -16.61 13.11 14.63
C VAL A 168 -17.37 13.51 15.88
N ASP A 169 -16.69 13.67 17.01
CA ASP A 169 -17.28 14.35 18.16
C ASP A 169 -17.53 15.78 17.72
N ILE A 170 -18.76 16.06 17.34
CA ILE A 170 -19.19 17.40 17.00
C ILE A 170 -19.34 18.11 18.33
N ASP A 171 -18.50 19.12 18.57
CA ASP A 171 -18.66 20.04 19.67
C ASP A 171 -19.96 20.84 19.40
N ASP A 172 -20.96 20.66 20.26
CA ASP A 172 -22.24 21.35 20.12
C ASP A 172 -22.09 22.89 20.25
N ASP A 173 -21.00 23.35 20.88
CA ASP A 173 -20.71 24.78 21.05
C ASP A 173 -20.00 25.38 19.80
N ASP A 174 -19.26 24.59 19.03
CA ASP A 174 -18.65 25.01 17.76
C ASP A 174 -18.67 23.89 16.70
N PRO A 175 -19.83 23.64 16.08
CA PRO A 175 -19.97 22.61 15.05
C PRO A 175 -19.14 22.91 13.78
N PHE A 176 -18.83 24.19 13.51
CA PHE A 176 -18.02 24.57 12.36
C PHE A 176 -16.56 24.15 12.55
N ALA A 177 -15.97 24.46 13.69
CA ALA A 177 -14.58 24.03 14.00
C ALA A 177 -14.45 22.52 13.99
N ALA A 178 -15.43 21.78 14.51
CA ALA A 178 -15.47 20.33 14.49
C ALA A 178 -15.48 19.78 13.05
N ILE A 179 -16.31 20.32 12.17
CA ILE A 179 -16.42 19.91 10.77
C ILE A 179 -15.15 20.30 9.99
N GLU A 180 -14.63 21.51 10.18
CA GLU A 180 -13.39 21.97 9.56
C GLU A 180 -12.18 21.14 10.00
N GLY A 181 -12.12 20.73 11.27
CA GLY A 181 -11.09 19.85 11.81
C GLY A 181 -11.06 18.44 11.19
N THR A 182 -12.13 18.02 10.50
CA THR A 182 -12.16 16.74 9.78
C THR A 182 -11.55 16.78 8.39
N ARG A 183 -11.21 17.96 7.87
CA ARG A 183 -10.64 18.09 6.52
C ARG A 183 -9.26 17.46 6.46
N ASP A 184 -9.13 16.46 5.60
CA ASP A 184 -7.86 15.76 5.27
C ASP A 184 -7.02 16.54 4.23
N VAL A 185 -7.35 17.81 3.96
CA VAL A 185 -6.71 18.66 2.95
C VAL A 185 -6.49 20.06 3.48
N TRP A 186 -5.47 20.72 2.98
CA TRP A 186 -5.19 22.13 3.27
C TRP A 186 -6.00 23.05 2.37
N THR A 187 -6.32 24.24 2.90
CA THR A 187 -6.83 25.36 2.11
C THR A 187 -5.72 25.98 1.26
N ALA A 188 -6.09 26.78 0.26
CA ALA A 188 -5.11 27.55 -0.52
C ALA A 188 -4.24 28.46 0.37
N GLN A 189 -4.82 29.03 1.44
CA GLN A 189 -4.11 29.85 2.42
C GLN A 189 -3.06 29.03 3.17
N ASP A 190 -3.39 27.82 3.66
CA ASP A 190 -2.44 26.94 4.34
C ASP A 190 -1.28 26.58 3.43
N VAL A 191 -1.56 26.31 2.15
CA VAL A 191 -0.56 26.00 1.13
C VAL A 191 0.39 27.17 0.93
N LEU A 192 -0.12 28.38 0.77
CA LEU A 192 0.71 29.59 0.63
C LEU A 192 1.54 29.86 1.88
N ARG A 193 0.93 29.70 3.05
CA ARG A 193 1.64 29.90 4.32
C ARG A 193 2.73 28.85 4.52
N CYS A 194 2.46 27.59 4.18
CA CYS A 194 3.50 26.55 4.23
C CYS A 194 4.62 26.84 3.22
N PHE A 195 4.32 27.35 2.04
CA PHE A 195 5.32 27.72 1.03
C PHE A 195 6.33 28.73 1.60
N GLU A 196 5.88 29.69 2.39
CA GLU A 196 6.78 30.66 3.07
C GLU A 196 7.64 30.00 4.15
N LEU A 197 7.08 29.07 4.93
CA LEU A 197 7.72 28.51 6.11
C LEU A 197 8.66 27.33 5.82
N ILE A 198 8.43 26.60 4.70
CA ILE A 198 9.10 25.32 4.43
C ILE A 198 10.49 25.49 3.83
N HIS A 199 10.88 26.70 3.42
CA HIS A 199 12.16 26.96 2.79
C HIS A 199 13.35 26.46 3.61
N GLY A 200 14.22 25.68 2.97
CA GLY A 200 15.41 25.07 3.56
C GLY A 200 15.14 23.86 4.46
N LEU A 201 13.89 23.42 4.60
CA LEU A 201 13.59 22.19 5.32
C LEU A 201 13.89 20.96 4.45
N PRO A 202 14.38 19.85 5.03
CA PRO A 202 14.77 18.65 4.26
C PRO A 202 13.66 18.02 3.42
N LEU A 203 12.38 18.24 3.76
CA LEU A 203 11.22 17.75 2.98
C LEU A 203 10.61 18.81 2.07
N GLU A 204 11.20 20.02 1.98
CA GLU A 204 10.74 21.05 1.05
C GLU A 204 10.56 20.51 -0.38
N PRO A 205 11.55 19.83 -1.01
CA PRO A 205 11.39 19.34 -2.37
C PRO A 205 10.23 18.34 -2.51
N ALA A 206 10.07 17.44 -1.54
CA ALA A 206 8.99 16.44 -1.57
C ALA A 206 7.61 17.10 -1.41
N TRP A 207 7.49 18.07 -0.51
CA TRP A 207 6.26 18.81 -0.31
C TRP A 207 5.88 19.63 -1.56
N LEU A 208 6.82 20.36 -2.16
CA LEU A 208 6.60 21.10 -3.40
C LEU A 208 6.02 20.20 -4.50
N MET A 209 6.57 19.01 -4.68
CA MET A 209 6.10 18.06 -5.68
C MET A 209 4.74 17.43 -5.36
N CYS A 210 4.45 17.20 -4.07
CA CYS A 210 3.18 16.63 -3.65
C CYS A 210 2.03 17.65 -3.79
N VAL A 211 2.25 18.91 -3.39
CA VAL A 211 1.21 19.95 -3.40
C VAL A 211 1.20 20.74 -4.71
N GLY A 212 2.34 20.94 -5.37
CA GLY A 212 2.45 21.71 -6.61
C GLY A 212 2.27 20.89 -7.90
N ALA A 213 2.39 19.56 -7.83
CA ALA A 213 2.24 18.65 -8.96
C ALA A 213 1.45 17.37 -8.64
N GLY A 214 0.86 17.25 -7.47
CA GLY A 214 0.04 16.10 -7.08
C GLY A 214 0.77 14.76 -7.08
N LEU A 215 2.09 14.71 -6.87
CA LEU A 215 2.83 13.45 -6.81
C LEU A 215 2.50 12.67 -5.53
N ARG A 216 2.55 11.33 -5.64
CA ARG A 216 2.62 10.51 -4.42
C ARG A 216 3.97 10.72 -3.74
N VAL A 217 4.04 10.59 -2.41
CA VAL A 217 5.29 10.82 -1.67
C VAL A 217 6.43 9.95 -2.20
N GLU A 218 6.17 8.68 -2.49
CA GLU A 218 7.16 7.76 -3.03
C GLU A 218 7.64 8.16 -4.45
N GLU A 219 6.77 8.78 -5.25
CA GLU A 219 7.12 9.36 -6.55
C GLU A 219 8.00 10.59 -6.35
N ALA A 220 7.60 11.52 -5.48
CA ALA A 220 8.34 12.73 -5.16
C ALA A 220 9.76 12.43 -4.62
N LEU A 221 9.89 11.44 -3.73
CA LEU A 221 11.19 11.00 -3.21
C LEU A 221 12.09 10.32 -4.26
N ALA A 222 11.56 9.97 -5.43
CA ALA A 222 12.31 9.33 -6.52
C ALA A 222 12.76 10.32 -7.60
N ILE A 223 12.28 11.56 -7.62
CA ILE A 223 12.60 12.58 -8.62
C ILE A 223 14.06 13.03 -8.48
N ARG A 224 14.73 13.14 -9.62
CA ARG A 224 16.12 13.55 -9.79
C ARG A 224 16.18 14.83 -10.61
N PRO A 225 17.26 15.61 -10.58
CA PRO A 225 17.41 16.78 -11.46
C PRO A 225 17.20 16.48 -12.94
N VAL A 226 17.58 15.29 -13.44
CA VAL A 226 17.37 14.89 -14.83
C VAL A 226 15.90 14.62 -15.17
N ASP A 227 15.04 14.43 -14.18
CA ASP A 227 13.60 14.23 -14.34
C ASP A 227 12.82 15.58 -14.33
N VAL A 228 13.53 16.72 -14.19
CA VAL A 228 12.96 18.08 -14.11
C VAL A 228 13.41 18.91 -15.31
N ARG A 229 12.48 19.64 -15.94
CA ARG A 229 12.79 20.61 -17.00
C ARG A 229 11.87 21.82 -16.92
N ARG A 230 12.30 22.93 -17.51
CA ARG A 230 11.42 24.09 -17.76
C ARG A 230 11.11 24.18 -19.24
N VAL A 231 9.88 24.51 -19.56
CA VAL A 231 9.38 24.68 -20.94
C VAL A 231 8.60 25.97 -21.03
N ASP A 232 8.70 26.64 -22.16
CA ASP A 232 7.85 27.79 -22.49
C ASP A 232 6.50 27.30 -23.03
N VAL A 233 5.42 27.73 -22.39
CA VAL A 233 4.05 27.45 -22.80
C VAL A 233 3.34 28.80 -23.01
N GLY A 234 3.33 29.27 -24.22
CA GLY A 234 2.67 30.55 -24.59
C GLY A 234 3.27 31.77 -23.87
N GLY A 235 4.59 31.85 -23.75
CA GLY A 235 5.31 32.93 -23.09
C GLY A 235 5.41 32.81 -21.57
N ARG A 236 4.97 31.69 -21.01
CA ARG A 236 5.09 31.38 -19.59
C ARG A 236 5.98 30.17 -19.36
N MET A 237 6.99 30.33 -18.52
CA MET A 237 7.86 29.20 -18.14
C MET A 237 7.13 28.29 -17.16
N VAL A 238 7.00 27.02 -17.52
CA VAL A 238 6.36 25.97 -16.68
C VAL A 238 7.39 24.91 -16.36
N THR A 239 7.50 24.55 -15.09
CA THR A 239 8.33 23.43 -14.63
C THR A 239 7.58 22.11 -14.84
N GLN A 240 8.20 21.17 -15.55
CA GLN A 240 7.65 19.84 -15.81
C GLN A 240 8.46 18.75 -15.13
N LEU A 241 7.76 17.72 -14.65
CA LEU A 241 8.32 16.54 -14.01
C LEU A 241 8.03 15.29 -14.84
N ALA A 242 9.04 14.47 -15.10
CA ALA A 242 8.90 13.14 -15.67
C ALA A 242 8.75 12.11 -14.55
N VAL A 243 7.53 11.69 -14.26
CA VAL A 243 7.22 10.71 -13.23
C VAL A 243 7.31 9.30 -13.82
N SER A 244 8.38 8.58 -13.54
CA SER A 244 8.63 7.22 -14.08
C SER A 244 9.01 6.19 -13.02
N ALA A 245 9.21 6.63 -11.77
CA ALA A 245 9.68 5.77 -10.70
C ALA A 245 9.11 6.20 -9.34
N ALA A 246 9.19 5.29 -8.38
CA ALA A 246 8.87 5.52 -6.98
C ALA A 246 10.01 4.98 -6.09
N ARG A 247 10.17 5.55 -4.90
CA ARG A 247 11.14 5.13 -3.90
C ARG A 247 10.41 4.64 -2.66
N THR A 248 10.43 3.33 -2.42
CA THR A 248 9.82 2.71 -1.24
C THR A 248 10.82 2.54 -0.10
N GLN A 249 10.32 2.17 1.09
CA GLN A 249 11.16 1.95 2.26
C GLN A 249 12.23 0.85 2.07
N GLU A 250 11.93 -0.14 1.24
CA GLU A 250 12.75 -1.35 1.07
C GLU A 250 13.56 -1.32 -0.22
N GLU A 251 13.18 -0.46 -1.15
CA GLU A 251 13.78 -0.41 -2.47
C GLU A 251 14.27 1.02 -2.77
N ARG A 252 15.43 1.10 -3.37
CA ARG A 252 15.88 2.34 -3.99
C ARG A 252 14.88 2.68 -5.13
N ARG A 253 15.18 3.50 -6.03
CA ARG A 253 14.31 3.89 -7.14
C ARG A 253 13.84 2.67 -7.96
N LYS A 254 12.52 2.44 -8.06
CA LYS A 254 11.87 1.39 -8.85
C LYS A 254 10.89 1.99 -9.84
N ALA A 255 10.77 1.40 -11.03
CA ALA A 255 9.76 1.79 -12.01
C ALA A 255 8.34 1.68 -11.40
N THR A 256 7.44 2.58 -11.82
CA THR A 256 6.05 2.55 -11.36
C THR A 256 5.33 1.28 -11.80
N LYS A 257 4.34 0.84 -11.01
CA LYS A 257 3.66 -0.46 -11.20
C LYS A 257 2.82 -0.57 -12.49
N THR A 258 2.37 0.55 -13.03
CA THR A 258 1.47 0.58 -14.20
C THR A 258 1.95 1.57 -15.24
N LYS A 259 1.61 1.35 -16.51
CA LYS A 259 1.88 2.29 -17.59
C LYS A 259 1.23 3.67 -17.36
N GLN A 260 0.04 3.70 -16.74
CA GLN A 260 -0.68 4.94 -16.41
C GLN A 260 0.04 5.79 -15.36
N SER A 261 0.89 5.17 -14.52
CA SER A 261 1.69 5.90 -13.54
C SER A 261 2.91 6.62 -14.15
N VAL A 262 3.32 6.25 -15.38
CA VAL A 262 4.38 6.94 -16.11
C VAL A 262 3.74 8.12 -16.86
N ARG A 263 4.11 9.33 -16.47
CA ARG A 263 3.49 10.56 -17.00
C ARG A 263 4.42 11.77 -16.89
N ILE A 264 4.12 12.80 -17.65
CA ILE A 264 4.71 14.14 -17.50
C ILE A 264 3.63 15.02 -16.87
N VAL A 265 3.98 15.75 -15.82
CA VAL A 265 3.09 16.71 -15.17
C VAL A 265 3.75 18.09 -15.11
N GLY A 266 2.95 19.15 -15.25
CA GLY A 266 3.38 20.52 -14.99
C GLY A 266 3.26 20.84 -13.50
N MET A 267 3.97 21.80 -13.01
CA MET A 267 3.84 22.28 -11.63
C MET A 267 3.13 23.63 -11.58
N VAL A 268 2.41 23.83 -10.50
CA VAL A 268 1.84 25.16 -10.17
C VAL A 268 2.98 26.11 -9.80
N GLU A 269 2.99 27.31 -10.39
CA GLU A 269 3.94 28.35 -10.05
C GLU A 269 3.43 29.15 -8.81
N PRO A 270 4.31 29.67 -7.92
CA PRO A 270 5.78 29.70 -8.01
C PRO A 270 6.50 28.42 -7.49
N MET A 271 5.79 27.38 -7.11
CA MET A 271 6.38 26.14 -6.56
C MET A 271 7.27 25.42 -7.57
N GLY A 272 6.91 25.47 -8.85
CA GLY A 272 7.70 24.90 -9.93
C GLY A 272 9.04 25.59 -10.10
N GLU A 273 9.09 26.92 -10.06
CA GLU A 273 10.34 27.68 -10.10
C GLU A 273 11.24 27.33 -8.93
N ARG A 274 10.67 27.29 -7.73
CA ARG A 274 11.41 26.91 -6.52
C ARG A 274 11.98 25.48 -6.60
N LEU A 275 11.22 24.53 -7.11
CA LEU A 275 11.74 23.17 -7.32
C LEU A 275 12.86 23.13 -8.36
N TRP A 276 12.76 23.93 -9.42
CA TRP A 276 13.83 24.05 -10.42
C TRP A 276 15.13 24.53 -9.79
N GLU A 277 15.09 25.58 -8.96
CA GLU A 277 16.26 26.06 -8.23
C GLU A 277 16.90 24.97 -7.39
N LEU A 278 16.07 24.23 -6.59
CA LEU A 278 16.55 23.13 -5.78
C LEU A 278 17.16 22.00 -6.61
N ALA A 279 16.60 21.72 -7.81
CA ALA A 279 17.14 20.73 -8.72
C ALA A 279 18.49 21.15 -9.32
N GLN A 280 18.70 22.45 -9.60
CA GLN A 280 19.99 22.97 -10.08
C GLN A 280 21.08 22.98 -8.99
N ALA A 281 20.67 23.03 -7.73
CA ALA A 281 21.61 23.00 -6.59
C ALA A 281 22.15 21.59 -6.27
N VAL A 282 21.65 20.55 -6.92
CA VAL A 282 22.12 19.16 -6.73
C VAL A 282 23.24 18.86 -7.75
N ASP A 283 24.46 18.65 -7.27
CA ASP A 283 25.65 18.40 -8.11
C ASP A 283 25.50 17.13 -8.94
N ASP A 284 25.09 16.01 -8.31
CA ASP A 284 24.84 14.75 -9.02
C ASP A 284 23.43 14.73 -9.60
N ARG A 285 23.31 14.98 -10.88
CA ARG A 285 22.03 14.96 -11.61
C ARG A 285 21.26 13.64 -11.57
N ARG A 286 21.87 12.55 -11.10
CA ARG A 286 21.25 11.24 -10.92
C ARG A 286 20.86 10.95 -9.46
N ALA A 287 21.34 11.74 -8.50
CA ALA A 287 20.88 11.70 -7.13
C ALA A 287 19.44 12.23 -7.03
N THR A 288 18.69 11.82 -6.01
CA THR A 288 17.35 12.35 -5.77
C THR A 288 17.41 13.76 -5.17
N ILE A 289 16.54 14.66 -5.60
CA ILE A 289 16.48 16.05 -5.10
C ILE A 289 16.16 16.03 -3.59
N CYS A 290 15.23 15.18 -3.16
CA CYS A 290 14.94 15.00 -1.74
C CYS A 290 15.88 13.95 -1.12
N ALA A 291 16.72 14.36 -0.19
CA ALA A 291 17.68 13.50 0.50
C ALA A 291 17.05 12.59 1.58
N ILE A 292 15.83 12.91 2.04
CA ILE A 292 15.13 12.14 3.07
C ILE A 292 14.74 10.77 2.56
N SER A 293 15.03 9.73 3.35
CA SER A 293 14.60 8.37 3.02
C SER A 293 13.11 8.13 3.28
N ALA A 294 12.49 7.24 2.49
CA ALA A 294 11.06 6.96 2.56
C ALA A 294 10.57 6.50 3.96
N HIS A 295 11.42 5.81 4.74
CA HIS A 295 11.06 5.39 6.10
C HIS A 295 11.12 6.51 7.14
N ARG A 296 11.88 7.59 6.88
CA ARG A 296 12.03 8.72 7.81
C ARG A 296 11.07 9.88 7.53
N GLN A 297 10.47 9.92 6.32
CA GLN A 297 9.69 11.06 5.87
C GLN A 297 8.49 11.37 6.79
N ASN A 298 7.74 10.37 7.25
CA ASN A 298 6.59 10.59 8.13
C ASN A 298 6.99 11.19 9.47
N LYS A 299 8.10 10.69 10.07
CA LYS A 299 8.61 11.22 11.33
C LYS A 299 9.17 12.64 11.16
N ALA A 300 9.92 12.88 10.07
CA ALA A 300 10.47 14.19 9.78
C ALA A 300 9.36 15.21 9.54
N TRP A 301 8.33 14.84 8.77
CA TRP A 301 7.17 15.69 8.52
C TRP A 301 6.43 16.05 9.81
N ARG A 302 6.08 15.05 10.64
CA ARG A 302 5.40 15.28 11.92
C ARG A 302 6.19 16.18 12.85
N ASN A 303 7.51 16.05 12.89
CA ASN A 303 8.37 16.91 13.72
C ASN A 303 8.24 18.39 13.38
N TYR A 304 7.89 18.78 12.14
CA TYR A 304 7.71 20.19 11.78
C TYR A 304 6.52 20.85 12.49
N PHE A 305 5.54 20.06 12.92
CA PHE A 305 4.33 20.52 13.63
C PHE A 305 4.45 20.38 15.14
N GLU A 306 5.35 19.54 15.63
CA GLU A 306 5.51 19.32 17.06
C GLU A 306 6.35 20.45 17.69
N PRO A 307 5.97 20.94 18.90
CA PRO A 307 6.72 22.01 19.56
C PRO A 307 8.19 21.62 19.75
N PRO A 308 9.11 22.63 19.78
CA PRO A 308 10.52 22.40 20.05
C PRO A 308 10.72 21.62 21.35
N CYS A 309 11.44 20.50 21.26
CA CYS A 309 11.78 19.70 22.43
C CYS A 309 13.22 19.96 22.85
N VAL A 310 13.42 20.39 24.08
CA VAL A 310 14.76 20.56 24.66
C VAL A 310 15.26 19.19 25.10
N SER A 311 15.82 18.42 24.18
CA SER A 311 16.49 17.15 24.51
C SER A 311 18.00 17.34 24.52
N LYS A 312 18.62 17.03 25.64
CA LYS A 312 20.09 17.07 25.81
C LYS A 312 20.83 16.01 24.94
N HIS A 313 20.12 15.06 24.38
CA HIS A 313 20.71 13.89 23.70
C HIS A 313 20.60 13.85 22.18
N THR A 314 19.90 14.79 21.52
CA THR A 314 19.75 14.78 20.04
C THR A 314 19.75 16.19 19.45
N PRO A 315 20.90 16.87 19.34
CA PRO A 315 20.96 18.26 18.86
C PRO A 315 20.48 18.45 17.41
N ARG A 316 20.65 17.43 16.52
CA ARG A 316 20.34 17.56 15.09
C ARG A 316 18.88 17.30 14.71
N SER A 317 18.08 16.62 15.54
CA SER A 317 16.67 16.38 15.23
C SER A 317 15.74 17.51 15.68
N THR A 318 16.24 18.46 16.45
CA THR A 318 15.48 19.57 17.03
C THR A 318 15.44 20.82 16.15
N THR A 319 16.33 20.94 15.16
CA THR A 319 16.52 22.16 14.37
C THR A 319 15.28 22.58 13.56
N TYR A 320 14.43 21.64 13.20
CA TYR A 320 13.25 21.89 12.35
C TYR A 320 11.91 21.70 13.07
N ARG A 321 11.92 21.36 14.37
CA ARG A 321 10.67 21.18 15.12
C ARG A 321 9.92 22.49 15.28
N GLY A 322 8.60 22.42 15.13
CA GLY A 322 7.71 23.56 15.30
C GLY A 322 7.71 24.59 14.18
N ARG A 323 8.43 24.35 13.08
CA ARG A 323 8.46 25.28 11.94
C ARG A 323 7.10 25.48 11.26
N LEU A 324 6.24 24.47 11.33
CA LEU A 324 4.88 24.47 10.77
C LEU A 324 3.81 24.35 11.86
N GLN A 325 4.11 24.66 13.12
CA GLN A 325 3.18 24.46 14.25
C GLN A 325 1.92 25.32 14.18
N GLU A 326 1.93 26.40 13.40
CA GLU A 326 0.76 27.25 13.18
C GLU A 326 -0.21 26.71 12.12
N LEU A 327 0.18 25.67 11.38
CA LEU A 327 -0.65 25.03 10.36
C LEU A 327 -1.32 23.77 10.92
N PRO A 328 -2.52 23.43 10.45
CA PRO A 328 -3.14 22.16 10.80
C PRO A 328 -2.29 20.99 10.32
N TYR A 329 -2.12 19.96 11.17
CA TYR A 329 -1.37 18.79 10.77
C TYR A 329 -2.14 17.96 9.76
N VAL A 330 -1.64 17.90 8.54
CA VAL A 330 -2.09 16.96 7.50
C VAL A 330 -0.90 16.11 7.09
N PRO A 331 -1.00 14.78 7.01
CA PRO A 331 0.10 13.92 6.57
C PRO A 331 0.64 14.30 5.19
N LEU A 332 1.95 14.24 4.98
CA LEU A 332 2.56 14.58 3.68
C LEU A 332 1.95 13.77 2.52
N SER A 333 1.53 12.53 2.77
CA SER A 333 0.85 11.69 1.78
C SER A 333 -0.52 12.22 1.33
N LYS A 334 -1.14 13.10 2.12
CA LYS A 334 -2.42 13.75 1.82
C LYS A 334 -2.25 15.08 1.04
N MET A 335 -1.03 15.60 0.89
CA MET A 335 -0.78 16.82 0.10
C MET A 335 -1.19 16.66 -1.37
N ARG A 336 -1.16 15.44 -1.89
CA ARG A 336 -1.74 15.12 -3.20
C ARG A 336 -3.27 15.32 -3.21
N ASN A 337 -3.97 15.02 -2.12
CA ASN A 337 -5.41 15.28 -2.01
C ASN A 337 -5.68 16.79 -2.06
N THR A 338 -4.85 17.58 -1.37
CA THR A 338 -4.89 19.05 -1.44
C THR A 338 -4.75 19.54 -2.90
N HIS A 339 -3.78 19.02 -3.66
CA HIS A 339 -3.61 19.40 -5.06
C HIS A 339 -4.82 19.00 -5.92
N VAL A 340 -5.34 17.77 -5.77
CA VAL A 340 -6.54 17.29 -6.49
C VAL A 340 -7.74 18.20 -6.22
N THR A 341 -7.93 18.57 -4.94
CA THR A 341 -9.02 19.47 -4.53
C THR A 341 -8.86 20.87 -5.12
N MET A 342 -7.66 21.44 -5.05
CA MET A 342 -7.38 22.76 -5.65
C MET A 342 -7.62 22.76 -7.17
N MET A 343 -7.26 21.70 -7.89
CA MET A 343 -7.54 21.58 -9.32
C MET A 343 -9.05 21.53 -9.60
N ALA A 344 -9.81 20.79 -8.78
CA ALA A 344 -11.27 20.72 -8.92
C ALA A 344 -11.92 22.08 -8.63
N GLU A 345 -11.48 22.78 -7.59
CA GLU A 345 -11.94 24.15 -7.24
C GLU A 345 -11.60 25.16 -8.33
N ALA A 346 -10.46 24.99 -9.02
CA ALA A 346 -10.08 25.79 -10.19
C ALA A 346 -10.87 25.42 -11.46
N GLY A 347 -11.82 24.49 -11.40
CA GLY A 347 -12.70 24.12 -12.52
C GLY A 347 -12.09 23.11 -13.50
N VAL A 348 -10.99 22.43 -13.13
CA VAL A 348 -10.44 21.34 -13.95
C VAL A 348 -11.39 20.15 -13.87
N SER A 349 -11.78 19.61 -15.05
CA SER A 349 -12.71 18.47 -15.11
C SER A 349 -12.15 17.22 -14.40
N ASP A 350 -13.03 16.40 -13.79
CA ASP A 350 -12.65 15.16 -13.10
C ASP A 350 -11.82 14.24 -13.99
N SER A 351 -12.19 14.11 -15.28
CA SER A 351 -11.46 13.28 -16.24
C SER A 351 -10.03 13.75 -16.46
N LEU A 352 -9.82 15.07 -16.62
CA LEU A 352 -8.48 15.65 -16.80
C LEU A 352 -7.68 15.57 -15.50
N ASN A 353 -8.31 15.83 -14.37
CA ASN A 353 -7.70 15.73 -13.05
C ASN A 353 -7.24 14.29 -12.78
N ALA A 354 -8.09 13.30 -13.03
CA ALA A 354 -7.74 11.88 -12.89
C ALA A 354 -6.58 11.47 -13.81
N LEU A 355 -6.61 11.90 -15.06
CA LEU A 355 -5.52 11.64 -16.02
C LEU A 355 -4.19 12.25 -15.56
N TYR A 356 -4.21 13.49 -15.09
CA TYR A 356 -3.06 14.20 -14.57
C TYR A 356 -2.41 13.43 -13.40
N HIS A 357 -3.22 12.86 -12.52
CA HIS A 357 -2.76 12.10 -11.37
C HIS A 357 -2.46 10.63 -11.69
N GLY A 358 -2.81 10.12 -12.87
CA GLY A 358 -2.59 8.73 -13.27
C GLY A 358 -3.45 7.72 -12.51
N HIS A 359 -4.75 8.00 -12.36
CA HIS A 359 -5.76 7.09 -11.86
C HIS A 359 -7.11 7.27 -12.60
N THR A 360 -8.15 6.54 -12.23
CA THR A 360 -9.48 6.65 -12.80
C THR A 360 -10.33 7.66 -12.02
N GLU A 361 -11.34 8.26 -12.66
CA GLU A 361 -12.28 9.19 -12.03
C GLU A 361 -12.95 8.60 -10.78
N SER A 362 -13.30 7.32 -10.82
CA SER A 362 -13.92 6.65 -9.67
C SER A 362 -13.00 6.57 -8.44
N VAL A 363 -11.69 6.45 -8.67
CA VAL A 363 -10.68 6.48 -7.61
C VAL A 363 -10.51 7.90 -7.09
N GLU A 364 -10.53 8.89 -7.97
CA GLU A 364 -10.41 10.31 -7.61
C GLU A 364 -11.52 10.74 -6.69
N ARG A 365 -12.78 10.58 -7.10
CA ARG A 365 -13.96 10.95 -6.30
C ARG A 365 -14.00 10.26 -4.95
N ARG A 366 -13.59 9.00 -4.87
CA ARG A 366 -13.66 8.20 -3.63
C ARG A 366 -12.58 8.55 -2.61
N HIS A 367 -11.39 8.95 -3.05
CA HIS A 367 -10.20 8.97 -2.21
C HIS A 367 -9.48 10.31 -2.12
N TYR A 368 -9.74 11.24 -3.03
CA TYR A 368 -8.94 12.45 -3.16
C TYR A 368 -9.72 13.75 -3.08
N LEU A 369 -10.98 13.80 -3.54
CA LEU A 369 -11.78 15.01 -3.54
C LEU A 369 -12.38 15.30 -2.17
N SER A 370 -12.18 16.53 -1.70
CA SER A 370 -12.81 17.09 -0.49
C SER A 370 -13.13 18.57 -0.74
N PRO A 371 -14.08 18.87 -1.66
CA PRO A 371 -14.35 20.24 -2.11
C PRO A 371 -14.97 21.07 -1.01
N ASP A 372 -14.74 22.39 -1.04
CA ASP A 372 -15.44 23.35 -0.21
C ASP A 372 -16.84 23.61 -0.80
N MET A 373 -17.86 23.17 -0.06
CA MET A 373 -19.26 23.34 -0.49
C MET A 373 -19.73 24.80 -0.42
N THR A 374 -19.05 25.65 0.36
CA THR A 374 -19.34 27.10 0.43
C THR A 374 -18.97 27.79 -0.88
N ASP A 375 -17.80 27.48 -1.44
CA ASP A 375 -17.37 28.01 -2.73
C ASP A 375 -18.27 27.54 -3.86
N ALA A 376 -18.73 26.28 -3.85
CA ALA A 376 -19.69 25.78 -4.79
C ALA A 376 -21.04 26.55 -4.74
N ALA A 377 -21.54 26.85 -3.53
CA ALA A 377 -22.75 27.63 -3.35
C ALA A 377 -22.57 29.09 -3.84
N ALA A 378 -21.39 29.69 -3.62
CA ALA A 378 -21.08 31.04 -4.12
C ALA A 378 -21.07 31.09 -5.65
N LYS A 379 -20.44 30.13 -6.31
CA LYS A 379 -20.40 30.00 -7.78
C LYS A 379 -21.79 29.81 -8.39
N VAL A 380 -22.65 28.98 -7.77
CA VAL A 380 -24.05 28.83 -8.18
C VAL A 380 -24.83 30.14 -8.02
N SER A 381 -24.63 30.85 -6.92
CA SER A 381 -25.29 32.13 -6.66
C SER A 381 -24.85 33.21 -7.68
N GLU A 382 -23.58 33.22 -8.07
CA GLU A 382 -23.07 34.12 -9.10
C GLU A 382 -23.66 33.78 -10.48
N HIS A 383 -23.73 32.49 -10.82
CA HIS A 383 -24.36 32.03 -12.07
C HIS A 383 -25.83 32.42 -12.14
N LEU A 384 -26.60 32.28 -11.05
CA LEU A 384 -27.99 32.70 -11.01
C LEU A 384 -28.15 34.19 -11.21
N LYS A 385 -27.24 35.04 -10.70
CA LYS A 385 -27.25 36.50 -10.95
C LYS A 385 -27.03 36.88 -12.42
N LEU A 386 -26.33 36.06 -13.16
CA LEU A 386 -26.10 36.28 -14.59
C LEU A 386 -27.26 35.84 -15.47
N VAL A 387 -28.18 35.05 -14.96
CA VAL A 387 -29.36 34.52 -15.65
C VAL A 387 -30.61 35.30 -15.31
N MET A 388 -30.63 36.04 -14.21
CA MET A 388 -31.73 36.95 -13.79
C MET A 388 -31.51 38.36 -14.37
#